data_0a8fd294046f9f55150498f0c8b0e225
#
_entry.id   0a8fd294046f9f55150498f0c8b0e225
#
_cell.length_a   1.000
_cell.length_b   1.000
_cell.length_c   1.000
_cell.angle_alpha   90.00
_cell.angle_beta   90.00
_cell.angle_gamma   90.00
#
_symmetry.space_group_name_H-M   'P 1'
#
loop_
_entity.id
_entity.type
_entity.pdbx_description
1 polymer ?
#
loop_
_entity_poly.entity_id
_entity_poly.type
_entity_poly.pdbx_seq_one_letter_code
_entity_poly.pdbx_strand_id
1 'polypeptide(L)'
;MGLDMYLYRREYLSNYSFSNDENEKQKFAAIVDAIGIEPAEDSPHIHVEVCVAYWRKANAIHKWFCDLDGGKDECQSIYVTRENLVTLAELCRTALVHPAMAANVLPTQQGFFFGSYDYDEWYMEDMKNTINQIDKILESVPEGGWTDFIYRASW
;
A
#
# COMPACT_ATOMS: atom_id res chain seq x y z
N MET A 1 -16.51 14.10 3.29
CA MET A 1 -16.23 12.76 3.78
C MET A 1 -16.28 11.78 2.62
N GLY A 2 -15.48 10.74 2.64
CA GLY A 2 -15.39 9.75 1.57
C GLY A 2 -14.29 8.74 1.89
N LEU A 3 -14.30 7.60 1.21
CA LEU A 3 -13.25 6.60 1.33
C LEU A 3 -11.96 7.13 0.71
N ASP A 4 -10.98 7.45 1.54
CA ASP A 4 -9.62 7.81 1.18
C ASP A 4 -8.68 6.65 1.54
N MET A 5 -7.84 6.23 0.60
CA MET A 5 -7.07 5.00 0.68
C MET A 5 -5.60 5.29 0.38
N TYR A 6 -4.72 4.77 1.20
CA TYR A 6 -3.29 5.06 1.14
C TYR A 6 -2.48 3.77 1.21
N LEU A 7 -1.47 3.65 0.37
CA LEU A 7 -0.44 2.62 0.49
C LEU A 7 0.88 3.30 0.85
N TYR A 8 1.46 2.88 1.97
CA TYR A 8 2.75 3.36 2.43
C TYR A 8 3.82 2.30 2.18
N ARG A 9 4.97 2.73 1.66
CA ARG A 9 6.20 1.95 1.75
C ARG A 9 6.88 2.29 3.07
N ARG A 10 7.20 1.27 3.85
CA ARG A 10 7.91 1.42 5.12
C ARG A 10 9.36 0.94 4.96
N GLU A 11 10.30 1.74 5.41
CA GLU A 11 11.70 1.38 5.55
C GLU A 11 12.04 1.39 7.05
N TYR A 12 12.66 0.30 7.51
CA TYR A 12 13.23 0.19 8.83
C TYR A 12 14.70 0.58 8.76
N LEU A 13 15.13 1.48 9.61
CA LEU A 13 16.52 1.90 9.73
C LEU A 13 16.96 1.81 11.18
N SER A 14 18.17 1.31 11.41
CA SER A 14 18.71 1.14 12.75
C SER A 14 20.15 1.60 12.87
N ASN A 15 20.56 1.87 14.12
CA ASN A 15 21.94 2.24 14.45
C ASN A 15 22.50 1.34 15.57
N TYR A 16 22.16 0.06 15.54
CA TYR A 16 22.73 -0.89 16.49
C TYR A 16 24.24 -1.06 16.25
N SER A 17 25.00 -1.18 17.34
CA SER A 17 26.47 -1.34 17.29
C SER A 17 26.93 -2.61 16.56
N PHE A 18 26.08 -3.64 16.52
CA PHE A 18 26.36 -4.90 15.81
C PHE A 18 25.99 -4.87 14.33
N SER A 19 25.28 -3.84 13.86
CA SER A 19 25.00 -3.68 12.43
C SER A 19 26.24 -3.21 11.68
N ASN A 20 26.55 -3.86 10.56
CA ASN A 20 27.68 -3.51 9.70
C ASN A 20 27.24 -2.75 8.43
N ASP A 21 25.97 -2.39 8.30
CA ASP A 21 25.48 -1.64 7.15
C ASP A 21 25.70 -0.14 7.36
N GLU A 22 26.84 0.34 6.84
CA GLU A 22 27.22 1.75 6.92
C GLU A 22 26.27 2.67 6.14
N ASN A 23 25.65 2.19 5.06
CA ASN A 23 24.67 2.97 4.31
C ASN A 23 23.37 3.16 5.13
N GLU A 24 22.91 2.11 5.81
CA GLU A 24 21.77 2.19 6.73
C GLU A 24 22.03 3.18 7.85
N LYS A 25 23.22 3.11 8.49
CA LYS A 25 23.61 4.04 9.55
C LYS A 25 23.69 5.49 9.11
N GLN A 26 24.20 5.74 7.89
CA GLN A 26 24.24 7.09 7.33
C GLN A 26 22.84 7.64 7.07
N LYS A 27 21.94 6.85 6.50
CA LYS A 27 20.53 7.23 6.32
C LYS A 27 19.85 7.52 7.65
N PHE A 28 20.03 6.62 8.63
CA PHE A 28 19.50 6.79 9.98
C PHE A 28 19.93 8.12 10.58
N ALA A 29 21.25 8.39 10.62
CA ALA A 29 21.79 9.62 11.19
C ALA A 29 21.26 10.87 10.49
N ALA A 30 21.20 10.86 9.16
CA ALA A 30 20.71 12.00 8.38
C ALA A 30 19.23 12.31 8.67
N ILE A 31 18.39 11.28 8.84
CA ILE A 31 16.97 11.46 9.12
C ILE A 31 16.77 11.94 10.56
N VAL A 32 17.43 11.33 11.55
CA VAL A 32 17.36 11.73 12.96
C VAL A 32 17.78 13.19 13.13
N ASP A 33 18.90 13.60 12.52
CA ASP A 33 19.37 14.97 12.53
C ASP A 33 18.35 15.95 11.89
N ALA A 34 17.78 15.56 10.74
CA ALA A 34 16.82 16.40 10.03
C ALA A 34 15.51 16.63 10.80
N ILE A 35 15.00 15.61 11.52
CA ILE A 35 13.75 15.72 12.29
C ILE A 35 13.98 16.22 13.72
N GLY A 36 15.20 16.14 14.24
CA GLY A 36 15.54 16.58 15.60
C GLY A 36 14.91 15.75 16.71
N ILE A 37 14.61 14.47 16.45
CA ILE A 37 14.02 13.52 17.42
C ILE A 37 14.97 12.36 17.59
N GLU A 38 15.49 12.20 18.81
CA GLU A 38 16.37 11.10 19.14
C GLU A 38 15.57 9.83 19.47
N PRO A 39 15.90 8.67 18.87
CA PRO A 39 15.31 7.40 19.25
C PRO A 39 15.78 6.96 20.64
N ALA A 40 15.08 5.98 21.22
CA ALA A 40 15.46 5.42 22.51
C ALA A 40 16.86 4.80 22.46
N GLU A 41 17.69 5.05 23.48
CA GLU A 41 19.10 4.61 23.55
C GLU A 41 19.22 3.08 23.43
N ASP A 42 18.35 2.34 24.13
CA ASP A 42 18.34 0.87 24.15
C ASP A 42 17.73 0.26 22.88
N SER A 43 17.10 1.07 22.04
CA SER A 43 16.44 0.62 20.80
C SER A 43 16.56 1.67 19.69
N PRO A 44 17.79 1.90 19.20
CA PRO A 44 18.08 2.98 18.25
C PRO A 44 17.62 2.61 16.84
N HIS A 45 16.30 2.71 16.60
CA HIS A 45 15.71 2.47 15.28
C HIS A 45 14.63 3.49 14.97
N ILE A 46 14.37 3.65 13.68
CA ILE A 46 13.27 4.47 13.14
C ILE A 46 12.53 3.71 12.06
N HIS A 47 11.25 4.05 11.89
CA HIS A 47 10.48 3.66 10.73
C HIS A 47 10.21 4.90 9.88
N VAL A 48 10.53 4.81 8.59
CA VAL A 48 10.19 5.84 7.61
C VAL A 48 9.05 5.32 6.75
N GLU A 49 7.94 6.03 6.74
CA GLU A 49 6.79 5.71 5.91
C GLU A 49 6.59 6.77 4.83
N VAL A 50 6.51 6.35 3.58
CA VAL A 50 6.23 7.22 2.43
C VAL A 50 4.97 6.74 1.76
N CYS A 51 3.98 7.63 1.58
CA CYS A 51 2.79 7.32 0.79
C CYS A 51 3.18 7.17 -0.68
N VAL A 52 3.07 5.95 -1.20
CA VAL A 52 3.50 5.58 -2.57
C VAL A 52 2.34 5.37 -3.52
N ALA A 53 1.12 5.20 -2.98
CA ALA A 53 -0.12 5.18 -3.78
C ALA A 53 -1.30 5.73 -2.98
N TYR A 54 -2.24 6.32 -3.71
CA TYR A 54 -3.46 6.90 -3.19
C TYR A 54 -4.64 6.60 -4.10
N TRP A 55 -5.77 6.24 -3.50
CA TRP A 55 -7.05 6.08 -4.19
C TRP A 55 -8.14 6.80 -3.41
N ARG A 56 -9.18 7.16 -4.11
CA ARG A 56 -10.39 7.73 -3.51
C ARG A 56 -11.62 7.01 -4.04
N LYS A 57 -12.42 6.46 -3.15
CA LYS A 57 -13.68 5.77 -3.45
C LYS A 57 -13.53 4.54 -4.37
N ALA A 58 -12.33 4.00 -4.54
CA ALA A 58 -12.07 2.77 -5.29
C ALA A 58 -12.44 1.55 -4.44
N ASN A 59 -13.72 1.34 -4.20
CA ASN A 59 -14.21 0.39 -3.20
C ASN A 59 -13.88 -1.08 -3.52
N ALA A 60 -13.75 -1.48 -4.78
CA ALA A 60 -13.30 -2.82 -5.16
C ALA A 60 -11.82 -3.06 -4.76
N ILE A 61 -10.99 -2.04 -4.90
CA ILE A 61 -9.59 -2.07 -4.48
C ILE A 61 -9.51 -2.10 -2.95
N HIS A 62 -10.34 -1.29 -2.27
CA HIS A 62 -10.46 -1.31 -0.81
C HIS A 62 -10.84 -2.69 -0.29
N LYS A 63 -11.90 -3.27 -0.84
CA LYS A 63 -12.32 -4.62 -0.49
C LYS A 63 -11.19 -5.63 -0.61
N TRP A 64 -10.45 -5.59 -1.70
CA TRP A 64 -9.34 -6.51 -1.93
C TRP A 64 -8.27 -6.39 -0.83
N PHE A 65 -7.90 -5.16 -0.42
CA PHE A 65 -6.98 -4.98 0.70
C PHE A 65 -7.55 -5.50 2.02
N CYS A 66 -8.83 -5.24 2.31
CA CYS A 66 -9.48 -5.76 3.51
C CYS A 66 -9.50 -7.30 3.54
N ASP A 67 -9.71 -7.93 2.39
CA ASP A 67 -9.72 -9.39 2.27
C ASP A 67 -8.36 -10.03 2.61
N LEU A 68 -7.23 -9.28 2.48
CA LEU A 68 -5.91 -9.74 2.95
C LEU A 68 -5.85 -9.90 4.47
N ASP A 69 -6.68 -9.17 5.22
CA ASP A 69 -6.79 -9.23 6.69
C ASP A 69 -8.13 -9.88 7.13
N GLY A 70 -8.59 -10.88 6.39
CA GLY A 70 -9.80 -11.63 6.73
C GLY A 70 -11.12 -10.86 6.54
N GLY A 71 -11.12 -9.81 5.71
CA GLY A 71 -12.30 -9.01 5.38
C GLY A 71 -12.71 -8.00 6.44
N LYS A 72 -11.83 -7.70 7.40
CA LYS A 72 -12.08 -6.64 8.39
C LYS A 72 -11.99 -5.27 7.73
N ASP A 73 -12.88 -4.38 8.12
CA ASP A 73 -12.99 -3.02 7.60
C ASP A 73 -13.21 -2.02 8.75
N GLU A 74 -12.16 -1.79 9.54
CA GLU A 74 -12.15 -1.01 10.78
C GLU A 74 -11.08 0.10 10.78
N CYS A 75 -10.69 0.62 9.61
CA CYS A 75 -9.59 1.58 9.44
C CYS A 75 -8.23 1.08 10.01
N GLN A 76 -8.04 -0.23 10.11
CA GLN A 76 -6.81 -0.82 10.59
C GLN A 76 -5.67 -0.72 9.56
N SER A 77 -4.44 -0.90 10.05
CA SER A 77 -3.27 -1.05 9.17
C SER A 77 -3.19 -2.49 8.66
N ILE A 78 -3.10 -2.68 7.36
CA ILE A 78 -3.01 -3.98 6.70
C ILE A 78 -1.61 -4.13 6.08
N TYR A 79 -0.91 -5.21 6.43
CA TYR A 79 0.37 -5.54 5.81
C TYR A 79 0.16 -6.07 4.39
N VAL A 80 0.95 -5.54 3.47
CA VAL A 80 0.88 -5.87 2.05
C VAL A 80 2.26 -6.26 1.56
N THR A 81 2.38 -7.41 0.92
CA THR A 81 3.65 -7.85 0.33
C THR A 81 3.80 -7.36 -1.12
N ARG A 82 5.01 -7.46 -1.66
CA ARG A 82 5.26 -7.21 -3.08
C ARG A 82 4.41 -8.13 -3.97
N GLU A 83 4.30 -9.40 -3.60
CA GLU A 83 3.51 -10.41 -4.30
C GLU A 83 2.01 -10.09 -4.28
N ASN A 84 1.50 -9.53 -3.18
CA ASN A 84 0.14 -9.03 -3.12
C ASN A 84 -0.08 -7.92 -4.16
N LEU A 85 0.84 -6.97 -4.29
CA LEU A 85 0.74 -5.90 -5.28
C LEU A 85 0.76 -6.44 -6.72
N VAL A 86 1.64 -7.40 -7.02
CA VAL A 86 1.66 -8.08 -8.32
C VAL A 86 0.31 -8.72 -8.61
N THR A 87 -0.23 -9.46 -7.64
CA THR A 87 -1.54 -10.11 -7.77
C THR A 87 -2.66 -9.10 -8.02
N LEU A 88 -2.70 -8.00 -7.27
CA LEU A 88 -3.70 -6.95 -7.47
C LEU A 88 -3.63 -6.35 -8.88
N ALA A 89 -2.42 -6.04 -9.36
CA ALA A 89 -2.25 -5.51 -10.72
C ALA A 89 -2.73 -6.50 -11.80
N GLU A 90 -2.49 -7.80 -11.63
CA GLU A 90 -2.97 -8.84 -12.55
C GLU A 90 -4.50 -8.97 -12.53
N LEU A 91 -5.13 -8.91 -11.35
CA LEU A 91 -6.58 -8.91 -11.21
C LEU A 91 -7.20 -7.67 -11.89
N CYS A 92 -6.60 -6.50 -11.72
CA CYS A 92 -7.04 -5.27 -12.41
C CYS A 92 -6.92 -5.41 -13.94
N ARG A 93 -5.82 -5.97 -14.45
CA ARG A 93 -5.66 -6.23 -15.89
C ARG A 93 -6.71 -7.21 -16.40
N THR A 94 -6.99 -8.27 -15.64
CA THR A 94 -8.02 -9.25 -15.98
C THR A 94 -9.41 -8.62 -16.05
N ALA A 95 -9.77 -7.76 -15.10
CA ALA A 95 -11.05 -7.04 -15.09
C ALA A 95 -11.19 -6.10 -16.31
N LEU A 96 -10.10 -5.44 -16.73
CA LEU A 96 -10.11 -4.58 -17.93
C LEU A 96 -10.25 -5.35 -19.24
N VAL A 97 -9.57 -6.51 -19.36
CA VAL A 97 -9.62 -7.35 -20.58
C VAL A 97 -10.95 -8.10 -20.68
N HIS A 98 -11.51 -8.49 -19.54
CA HIS A 98 -12.74 -9.27 -19.44
C HIS A 98 -13.78 -8.59 -18.53
N PRO A 99 -14.41 -7.48 -18.94
CA PRO A 99 -15.34 -6.72 -18.09
C PRO A 99 -16.50 -7.55 -17.53
N ALA A 100 -16.97 -8.56 -18.28
CA ALA A 100 -18.01 -9.47 -17.81
C ALA A 100 -17.61 -10.32 -16.58
N MET A 101 -16.31 -10.44 -16.31
CA MET A 101 -15.76 -11.15 -15.15
C MET A 101 -15.43 -10.22 -13.98
N ALA A 102 -15.57 -8.91 -14.13
CA ALA A 102 -15.15 -7.93 -13.12
C ALA A 102 -15.73 -8.22 -11.73
N ALA A 103 -17.02 -8.54 -11.65
CA ALA A 103 -17.70 -8.89 -10.41
C ALA A 103 -17.16 -10.15 -9.71
N ASN A 104 -16.55 -11.07 -10.46
CA ASN A 104 -15.95 -12.29 -9.91
C ASN A 104 -14.48 -12.08 -9.52
N VAL A 105 -13.78 -11.19 -10.23
CA VAL A 105 -12.33 -10.97 -10.08
C VAL A 105 -12.04 -9.94 -8.98
N LEU A 106 -12.70 -8.79 -9.05
CA LEU A 106 -12.59 -7.69 -8.08
C LEU A 106 -13.99 -7.12 -7.78
N PRO A 107 -14.74 -7.80 -6.90
CA PRO A 107 -16.10 -7.36 -6.55
C PRO A 107 -16.09 -6.01 -5.82
N THR A 108 -17.08 -5.19 -6.10
CA THR A 108 -17.30 -3.92 -5.39
C THR A 108 -17.77 -4.19 -3.95
N GLN A 109 -17.50 -3.25 -3.06
CA GLN A 109 -17.94 -3.27 -1.66
C GLN A 109 -18.92 -2.14 -1.39
N GLN A 110 -20.04 -2.47 -0.74
CA GLN A 110 -20.99 -1.48 -0.29
C GLN A 110 -20.49 -0.77 0.99
N GLY A 111 -20.69 0.54 1.05
CA GLY A 111 -20.36 1.37 2.20
C GLY A 111 -20.90 2.78 2.03
N PHE A 112 -21.17 3.47 3.16
CA PHE A 112 -21.91 4.74 3.15
C PHE A 112 -21.22 5.87 2.34
N PHE A 113 -19.90 5.83 2.19
CA PHE A 113 -19.12 6.84 1.45
C PHE A 113 -18.24 6.24 0.35
N PHE A 114 -18.52 5.00 -0.09
CA PHE A 114 -17.61 4.20 -0.92
C PHE A 114 -17.75 4.46 -2.43
N GLY A 115 -18.66 5.32 -2.85
CA GLY A 115 -18.87 5.64 -4.27
C GLY A 115 -19.84 4.70 -4.95
N SER A 116 -19.77 4.61 -6.29
CA SER A 116 -20.59 3.71 -7.11
C SER A 116 -20.21 2.25 -6.86
N TYR A 117 -21.20 1.36 -6.96
CA TYR A 117 -21.03 -0.09 -6.91
C TYR A 117 -21.15 -0.75 -8.27
N ASP A 118 -21.36 0.05 -9.30
CA ASP A 118 -21.50 -0.41 -10.66
C ASP A 118 -20.12 -0.69 -11.29
N TYR A 119 -20.07 -1.65 -12.20
CA TYR A 119 -18.87 -1.95 -12.99
C TYR A 119 -18.82 -1.06 -14.23
N ASP A 120 -18.88 0.25 -13.99
CA ASP A 120 -18.97 1.33 -14.96
C ASP A 120 -17.59 1.87 -15.41
N GLU A 121 -17.59 3.02 -16.08
CA GLU A 121 -16.34 3.67 -16.52
C GLU A 121 -15.45 4.08 -15.34
N TRP A 122 -16.03 4.46 -14.19
CA TRP A 122 -15.27 4.82 -12.98
C TRP A 122 -14.54 3.61 -12.40
N TYR A 123 -15.23 2.45 -12.33
CA TYR A 123 -14.59 1.20 -11.93
C TYR A 123 -13.40 0.87 -12.86
N MET A 124 -13.58 0.99 -14.18
CA MET A 124 -12.50 0.71 -15.13
C MET A 124 -11.34 1.70 -15.00
N GLU A 125 -11.63 2.97 -14.67
CA GLU A 125 -10.58 3.96 -14.41
C GLU A 125 -9.82 3.67 -13.12
N ASP A 126 -10.50 3.21 -12.06
CA ASP A 126 -9.85 2.74 -10.83
C ASP A 126 -8.89 1.58 -11.12
N MET A 127 -9.25 0.63 -11.98
CA MET A 127 -8.36 -0.48 -12.38
C MET A 127 -7.11 0.05 -13.10
N LYS A 128 -7.27 0.95 -14.07
CA LYS A 128 -6.13 1.55 -14.79
C LYS A 128 -5.21 2.34 -13.86
N ASN A 129 -5.79 3.16 -13.00
CA ASN A 129 -5.05 3.95 -12.02
C ASN A 129 -4.27 3.04 -11.06
N THR A 130 -4.89 1.96 -10.60
CA THR A 130 -4.25 0.97 -9.72
C THR A 130 -3.06 0.31 -10.40
N ILE A 131 -3.20 -0.15 -11.64
CA ILE A 131 -2.09 -0.73 -12.42
C ILE A 131 -0.94 0.28 -12.54
N ASN A 132 -1.23 1.52 -12.94
CA ASN A 132 -0.22 2.55 -13.12
C ASN A 132 0.56 2.87 -11.83
N GLN A 133 -0.12 2.92 -10.69
CA GLN A 133 0.52 3.16 -9.41
C GLN A 133 1.39 1.95 -8.98
N ILE A 134 0.84 0.73 -9.08
CA ILE A 134 1.54 -0.49 -8.68
C ILE A 134 2.76 -0.74 -9.57
N ASP A 135 2.65 -0.59 -10.88
CA ASP A 135 3.78 -0.80 -11.80
C ASP A 135 4.95 0.13 -11.45
N LYS A 136 4.70 1.41 -11.17
CA LYS A 136 5.73 2.36 -10.70
C LYS A 136 6.36 1.94 -9.37
N ILE A 137 5.57 1.42 -8.44
CA ILE A 137 6.07 0.92 -7.17
C ILE A 137 6.99 -0.28 -7.41
N LEU A 138 6.55 -1.25 -8.21
CA LEU A 138 7.30 -2.48 -8.47
C LEU A 138 8.60 -2.22 -9.23
N GLU A 139 8.67 -1.21 -10.10
CA GLU A 139 9.89 -0.76 -10.76
C GLU A 139 10.94 -0.24 -9.76
N SER A 140 10.50 0.35 -8.65
CA SER A 140 11.36 0.93 -7.61
C SER A 140 11.80 -0.05 -6.53
N VAL A 141 11.21 -1.26 -6.49
CA VAL A 141 11.42 -2.26 -5.44
C VAL A 141 12.01 -3.52 -6.05
N PRO A 142 13.28 -3.86 -5.73
CA PRO A 142 13.92 -5.05 -6.28
C PRO A 142 13.19 -6.33 -5.82
N GLU A 143 13.23 -7.34 -6.70
CA GLU A 143 12.76 -8.69 -6.34
C GLU A 143 13.64 -9.28 -5.23
N GLY A 144 13.01 -9.95 -4.26
CA GLY A 144 13.71 -10.60 -3.14
C GLY A 144 14.22 -9.66 -2.06
N GLY A 145 13.96 -8.34 -2.15
CA GLY A 145 14.24 -7.38 -1.10
C GLY A 145 13.17 -7.40 0.00
N TRP A 146 13.57 -7.13 1.23
CA TRP A 146 12.64 -6.88 2.34
C TRP A 146 12.08 -5.47 2.18
N THR A 147 10.83 -5.37 1.74
CA THR A 147 10.11 -4.08 1.67
C THR A 147 8.72 -4.30 2.24
N ASP A 148 8.43 -3.57 3.29
CA ASP A 148 7.11 -3.59 3.92
C ASP A 148 6.22 -2.53 3.27
N PHE A 149 5.02 -2.94 2.87
CA PHE A 149 3.96 -2.04 2.51
C PHE A 149 2.86 -2.11 3.56
N ILE A 150 2.23 -0.96 3.81
CA ILE A 150 1.12 -0.85 4.74
C ILE A 150 0.00 -0.10 4.06
N TYR A 151 -1.13 -0.75 3.96
CA TYR A 151 -2.36 -0.14 3.50
C TYR A 151 -3.14 0.44 4.69
N ARG A 152 -3.68 1.65 4.52
CA ARG A 152 -4.60 2.29 5.46
C ARG A 152 -5.72 2.99 4.69
N ALA A 153 -6.92 3.00 5.26
CA ALA A 153 -8.04 3.74 4.74
C ALA A 153 -8.71 4.57 5.85
N SER A 154 -9.44 5.59 5.42
CA SER A 154 -10.29 6.40 6.30
C SER A 154 -11.59 6.77 5.58
N TRP A 155 -12.74 6.67 6.26
CA TRP A 155 -14.06 7.04 5.74
C TRP A 155 -14.97 7.66 6.78
#